data_582a4536ffb3c55d8f4b2f843a1db908
#
_entry.id   582a4536ffb3c55d8f4b2f843a1db908
#
_cell.length_a   1.000
_cell.length_b   1.000
_cell.length_c   1.000
_cell.angle_alpha   90.00
_cell.angle_beta   90.00
_cell.angle_gamma   90.00
#
_symmetry.space_group_name_H-M   'P 1'
#
loop_
_entity.id
_entity.type
_entity.pdbx_description
1 polymer ?
#
loop_
_entity_poly.entity_id
_entity_poly.type
_entity_poly.pdbx_seq_one_letter_code
_entity_poly.pdbx_strand_id
1 'polypeptide(L)'
;MAKATTTIRQVLNHQPSHGAWFAATQALFNQVAAFYFEVALANLPILALSNQEALTALERLTHATKKNPHPVMPLSAIAEHIPAMFRRAAIHAALGSARSFHTHLSKWRKRKEQALTRGKTFTERPPVPPRSWNKSATLYAGMWKERTASSIVLKVWTGSCWSWLKVRITGRDLPTDGTELGSPQLVRHGEHWWVHTPVEKQFSRPAKLEQQVTTHGETNICAVDLNLGEHLAVCTIQTVEGSILATRFIDGGNAIAGFRKQLLGRIARNRARTGIIAAGEQDNAALWRKIRARDEQVAHLVSRRVVQFAQEHGATILVFEHLGTLKPTKGKYSRRGNRKRAFWMKGRIFQYAKYKAWNERIITTRVNPRNTSRVCARCGAQVMRYAQGEVAEGYTPGAPLVLCPACGMRGHADRNASLRIGQRLIARYPSQEKPHAPLPPRETERELKDSGVVGSQDAKSFEQPSIAPASRHGNSNGHGTAHKGKRRRMGTPSLSIPPQLRLPLE
;
A
#
# COMPACT_ATOMS: atom_id res chain seq x y z
N MET A 1 -1.31 21.46 14.95
CA MET A 1 -0.47 20.25 15.06
C MET A 1 -0.98 19.16 14.14
N ALA A 2 -0.11 18.30 13.63
CA ALA A 2 -0.46 17.08 12.90
C ALA A 2 -0.28 15.88 13.81
N LYS A 3 -1.02 14.80 13.50
CA LYS A 3 -0.95 13.55 14.26
C LYS A 3 -0.57 12.39 13.33
N ALA A 4 0.28 11.50 13.79
CA ALA A 4 0.54 10.21 13.16
C ALA A 4 0.16 9.11 14.13
N THR A 5 -0.75 8.23 13.69
CA THR A 5 -1.22 7.11 14.50
C THR A 5 -0.58 5.82 14.02
N THR A 6 0.07 5.11 14.91
CA THR A 6 0.56 3.74 14.70
C THR A 6 -0.17 2.78 15.65
N THR A 7 -0.17 1.49 15.32
CA THR A 7 -0.83 0.50 16.18
C THR A 7 0.19 -0.51 16.69
N ILE A 8 0.35 -0.59 18.00
CA ILE A 8 1.15 -1.61 18.65
C ILE A 8 0.25 -2.82 18.91
N ARG A 9 0.74 -3.99 18.56
CA ARG A 9 0.02 -5.25 18.62
C ARG A 9 0.72 -6.16 19.62
N GLN A 10 -0.03 -6.62 20.62
CA GLN A 10 0.46 -7.54 21.64
C GLN A 10 -0.48 -8.73 21.73
N VAL A 11 0.08 -9.93 21.91
CA VAL A 11 -0.69 -11.18 22.09
C VAL A 11 -1.21 -11.23 23.51
N LEU A 12 -2.46 -11.64 23.69
CA LEU A 12 -3.05 -11.97 24.98
C LEU A 12 -2.78 -13.44 25.28
N ASN A 13 -1.97 -13.73 26.30
CA ASN A 13 -1.72 -15.09 26.79
C ASN A 13 -2.82 -15.45 27.77
N HIS A 14 -3.74 -16.31 27.37
CA HIS A 14 -4.97 -16.59 28.08
C HIS A 14 -5.28 -18.08 28.13
N GLN A 15 -6.07 -18.50 29.11
CA GLN A 15 -6.66 -19.85 29.20
C GLN A 15 -7.78 -20.00 28.13
N PRO A 16 -8.14 -21.22 27.72
CA PRO A 16 -9.24 -21.46 26.77
C PRO A 16 -10.58 -20.83 27.22
N SER A 17 -10.94 -20.89 28.47
CA SER A 17 -12.15 -20.26 29.04
C SER A 17 -12.19 -18.75 28.83
N HIS A 18 -11.04 -18.07 29.00
CA HIS A 18 -10.92 -16.63 28.76
C HIS A 18 -11.08 -16.30 27.29
N GLY A 19 -10.66 -17.19 26.38
CA GLY A 19 -10.88 -17.07 24.94
C GLY A 19 -12.37 -17.04 24.59
N ALA A 20 -13.19 -17.82 25.28
CA ALA A 20 -14.65 -17.79 25.15
C ALA A 20 -15.24 -16.44 25.62
N TRP A 21 -14.73 -15.85 26.71
CA TRP A 21 -15.16 -14.54 27.21
C TRP A 21 -14.80 -13.41 26.23
N PHE A 22 -13.62 -13.47 25.62
CA PHE A 22 -13.25 -12.53 24.56
C PHE A 22 -14.17 -12.65 23.35
N ALA A 23 -14.53 -13.87 22.97
CA ALA A 23 -15.47 -14.11 21.88
C ALA A 23 -16.87 -13.59 22.20
N ALA A 24 -17.37 -13.85 23.42
CA ALA A 24 -18.65 -13.32 23.88
C ALA A 24 -18.66 -11.79 23.95
N THR A 25 -17.56 -11.17 24.42
CA THR A 25 -17.39 -9.71 24.44
C THR A 25 -17.44 -9.13 23.01
N GLN A 26 -16.75 -9.75 22.05
CA GLN A 26 -16.77 -9.30 20.66
C GLN A 26 -18.13 -9.52 20.01
N ALA A 27 -18.81 -10.63 20.30
CA ALA A 27 -20.15 -10.90 19.78
C ALA A 27 -21.15 -9.85 20.29
N LEU A 28 -21.18 -9.58 21.61
CA LEU A 28 -22.02 -8.54 22.18
C LEU A 28 -21.72 -7.15 21.59
N PHE A 29 -20.43 -6.81 21.42
CA PHE A 29 -20.04 -5.55 20.77
C PHE A 29 -20.63 -5.42 19.38
N ASN A 30 -20.61 -6.49 18.61
CA ASN A 30 -21.13 -6.49 17.24
C ASN A 30 -22.66 -6.45 17.21
N GLN A 31 -23.36 -7.09 18.15
CA GLN A 31 -24.82 -6.99 18.30
C GLN A 31 -25.23 -5.55 18.61
N VAL A 32 -24.57 -4.91 19.57
CA VAL A 32 -24.82 -3.50 19.93
C VAL A 32 -24.48 -2.56 18.77
N ALA A 33 -23.37 -2.79 18.06
CA ALA A 33 -23.01 -1.97 16.91
C ALA A 33 -23.99 -2.15 15.74
N ALA A 34 -24.50 -3.36 15.51
CA ALA A 34 -25.55 -3.61 14.51
C ALA A 34 -26.83 -2.84 14.83
N PHE A 35 -27.28 -2.93 16.07
CA PHE A 35 -28.44 -2.17 16.53
C PHE A 35 -28.30 -0.66 16.28
N TYR A 36 -27.20 -0.05 16.72
CA TYR A 36 -26.98 1.38 16.51
C TYR A 36 -26.81 1.78 15.04
N PHE A 37 -26.37 0.86 14.20
CA PHE A 37 -26.34 1.08 12.77
C PHE A 37 -27.75 1.23 12.19
N GLU A 38 -28.67 0.35 12.56
CA GLU A 38 -30.08 0.43 12.14
C GLU A 38 -30.76 1.69 12.69
N VAL A 39 -30.54 2.01 13.97
CA VAL A 39 -31.05 3.27 14.57
C VAL A 39 -30.54 4.50 13.80
N ALA A 40 -29.25 4.52 13.45
CA ALA A 40 -28.65 5.63 12.69
C ALA A 40 -29.18 5.72 11.25
N LEU A 41 -29.48 4.60 10.60
CA LEU A 41 -30.11 4.60 9.27
C LEU A 41 -31.58 4.99 9.29
N ALA A 42 -32.31 4.64 10.35
CA ALA A 42 -33.69 5.11 10.56
C ALA A 42 -33.76 6.64 10.84
N ASN A 43 -32.64 7.24 11.28
CA ASN A 43 -32.54 8.66 11.64
C ASN A 43 -31.41 9.36 10.87
N LEU A 44 -31.49 9.41 9.54
CA LEU A 44 -30.45 9.92 8.64
C LEU A 44 -29.87 11.31 9.01
N PRO A 45 -30.63 12.30 9.52
CA PRO A 45 -30.05 13.58 9.93
C PRO A 45 -28.93 13.45 10.96
N ILE A 46 -28.93 12.42 11.81
CA ILE A 46 -27.89 12.15 12.80
C ILE A 46 -26.51 11.93 12.13
N LEU A 47 -26.48 11.39 10.91
CA LEU A 47 -25.24 11.12 10.19
C LEU A 47 -24.46 12.40 9.80
N ALA A 48 -25.15 13.54 9.72
CA ALA A 48 -24.56 14.85 9.40
C ALA A 48 -23.99 15.58 10.63
N LEU A 49 -24.39 15.17 11.85
CA LEU A 49 -23.95 15.78 13.10
C LEU A 49 -22.46 15.47 13.39
N SER A 50 -21.84 16.23 14.27
CA SER A 50 -20.53 15.89 14.84
C SER A 50 -20.57 14.55 15.58
N ASN A 51 -19.41 13.97 15.91
CA ASN A 51 -19.36 12.68 16.63
C ASN A 51 -20.03 12.78 17.99
N GLN A 52 -19.85 13.88 18.70
CA GLN A 52 -20.41 14.07 20.06
C GLN A 52 -21.92 14.28 20.02
N GLU A 53 -22.40 15.14 19.11
CA GLU A 53 -23.85 15.39 18.94
C GLU A 53 -24.59 14.13 18.49
N ALA A 54 -24.01 13.39 17.53
CA ALA A 54 -24.57 12.12 17.04
C ALA A 54 -24.62 11.06 18.14
N LEU A 55 -23.58 10.96 18.99
CA LEU A 55 -23.56 10.10 20.15
C LEU A 55 -24.71 10.44 21.11
N THR A 56 -24.85 11.73 21.46
CA THR A 56 -25.90 12.19 22.38
C THR A 56 -27.30 11.97 21.81
N ALA A 57 -27.48 12.21 20.50
CA ALA A 57 -28.77 11.97 19.82
C ALA A 57 -29.14 10.48 19.84
N LEU A 58 -28.19 9.58 19.53
CA LEU A 58 -28.41 8.14 19.57
C LEU A 58 -28.66 7.63 21.01
N GLU A 59 -27.93 8.13 22.00
CA GLU A 59 -28.19 7.79 23.40
C GLU A 59 -29.59 8.23 23.86
N ARG A 60 -30.06 9.41 23.41
CA ARG A 60 -31.44 9.90 23.70
C ARG A 60 -32.52 8.99 23.10
N LEU A 61 -32.30 8.48 21.89
CA LEU A 61 -33.26 7.59 21.24
C LEU A 61 -33.34 6.19 21.86
N THR A 62 -32.25 5.74 22.54
CA THR A 62 -32.10 4.32 22.85
C THR A 62 -31.88 4.01 24.33
N HIS A 63 -31.55 5.02 25.15
CA HIS A 63 -31.21 4.80 26.56
C HIS A 63 -32.20 5.46 27.51
N ALA A 64 -32.76 4.65 28.38
CA ALA A 64 -33.64 5.12 29.44
C ALA A 64 -32.86 5.93 30.48
N THR A 65 -33.37 7.11 30.81
CA THR A 65 -32.83 7.99 31.85
C THR A 65 -33.97 8.54 32.70
N LYS A 66 -33.67 9.16 33.85
CA LYS A 66 -34.70 9.84 34.66
C LYS A 66 -35.51 10.88 33.87
N LYS A 67 -34.86 11.56 32.89
CA LYS A 67 -35.50 12.56 32.00
C LYS A 67 -36.15 11.98 30.74
N ASN A 68 -35.81 10.75 30.39
CA ASN A 68 -36.35 10.02 29.24
C ASN A 68 -36.55 8.56 29.61
N PRO A 69 -37.58 8.22 30.40
CA PRO A 69 -37.79 6.87 30.89
C PRO A 69 -38.19 5.87 29.79
N HIS A 70 -38.81 6.36 28.70
CA HIS A 70 -39.31 5.54 27.59
C HIS A 70 -38.64 5.95 26.27
N PRO A 71 -37.40 5.51 26.00
CA PRO A 71 -36.75 5.80 24.73
C PRO A 71 -37.51 5.13 23.58
N VAL A 72 -37.48 5.78 22.41
CA VAL A 72 -38.22 5.35 21.20
C VAL A 72 -37.73 3.98 20.68
N MET A 73 -36.46 3.70 20.81
CA MET A 73 -35.80 2.47 20.35
C MET A 73 -34.89 1.91 21.46
N PRO A 74 -35.45 1.25 22.47
CA PRO A 74 -34.69 0.88 23.67
C PRO A 74 -33.62 -0.18 23.39
N LEU A 75 -32.39 0.06 23.86
CA LEU A 75 -31.28 -0.89 23.73
C LEU A 75 -31.52 -2.15 24.64
N SER A 76 -32.30 -2.04 25.68
CA SER A 76 -32.66 -3.16 26.58
C SER A 76 -33.29 -4.35 25.83
N ALA A 77 -33.86 -4.14 24.65
CA ALA A 77 -34.33 -5.22 23.78
C ALA A 77 -33.20 -6.15 23.28
N ILE A 78 -31.93 -5.74 23.37
CA ILE A 78 -30.78 -6.55 22.93
C ILE A 78 -30.01 -7.10 24.10
N ALA A 79 -29.71 -6.29 25.12
CA ALA A 79 -28.99 -6.71 26.32
C ALA A 79 -29.23 -5.73 27.47
N GLU A 80 -29.41 -6.26 28.66
CA GLU A 80 -29.45 -5.52 29.91
C GLU A 80 -28.03 -5.23 30.40
N HIS A 81 -27.86 -4.16 31.18
CA HIS A 81 -26.63 -3.82 31.90
C HIS A 81 -25.36 -3.67 31.05
N ILE A 82 -25.45 -3.02 29.86
CA ILE A 82 -24.27 -2.71 29.06
C ILE A 82 -23.52 -1.51 29.64
N PRO A 83 -22.21 -1.61 29.96
CA PRO A 83 -21.42 -0.48 30.44
C PRO A 83 -21.44 0.69 29.47
N ALA A 84 -21.60 1.92 29.96
CA ALA A 84 -21.73 3.12 29.14
C ALA A 84 -20.55 3.28 28.15
N MET A 85 -19.31 3.01 28.59
CA MET A 85 -18.13 3.12 27.73
C MET A 85 -18.07 2.06 26.64
N PHE A 86 -18.56 0.86 26.89
CA PHE A 86 -18.70 -0.19 25.88
C PHE A 86 -19.76 0.19 24.84
N ARG A 87 -20.93 0.66 25.30
CA ARG A 87 -21.99 1.16 24.43
C ARG A 87 -21.52 2.29 23.55
N ARG A 88 -20.85 3.30 24.09
CA ARG A 88 -20.30 4.45 23.32
C ARG A 88 -19.29 4.02 22.27
N ALA A 89 -18.43 3.07 22.58
CA ALA A 89 -17.50 2.51 21.60
C ALA A 89 -18.23 1.80 20.45
N ALA A 90 -19.30 1.05 20.73
CA ALA A 90 -20.14 0.42 19.73
C ALA A 90 -20.91 1.46 18.86
N ILE A 91 -21.44 2.53 19.47
CA ILE A 91 -22.06 3.67 18.76
C ILE A 91 -21.07 4.28 17.75
N HIS A 92 -19.84 4.57 18.15
CA HIS A 92 -18.85 5.13 17.23
C HIS A 92 -18.51 4.18 16.07
N ALA A 93 -18.44 2.88 16.34
CA ALA A 93 -18.21 1.87 15.28
C ALA A 93 -19.41 1.80 14.31
N ALA A 94 -20.63 1.90 14.82
CA ALA A 94 -21.87 1.95 14.06
C ALA A 94 -21.98 3.21 13.19
N LEU A 95 -21.76 4.40 13.77
CA LEU A 95 -21.77 5.68 13.07
C LEU A 95 -20.77 5.73 11.92
N GLY A 96 -19.53 5.25 12.15
CA GLY A 96 -18.53 5.16 11.09
C GLY A 96 -18.99 4.28 9.93
N SER A 97 -19.65 3.16 10.22
CA SER A 97 -20.19 2.24 9.21
C SER A 97 -21.40 2.83 8.49
N ALA A 98 -22.33 3.46 9.22
CA ALA A 98 -23.54 4.09 8.66
C ALA A 98 -23.19 5.27 7.73
N ARG A 99 -22.28 6.14 8.16
CA ARG A 99 -21.77 7.26 7.33
C ARG A 99 -21.08 6.77 6.06
N SER A 100 -20.27 5.72 6.18
CA SER A 100 -19.62 5.10 5.02
C SER A 100 -20.65 4.53 4.05
N PHE A 101 -21.61 3.74 4.54
CA PHE A 101 -22.68 3.18 3.72
C PHE A 101 -23.50 4.26 3.03
N HIS A 102 -23.97 5.27 3.77
CA HIS A 102 -24.74 6.39 3.25
C HIS A 102 -23.97 7.17 2.17
N THR A 103 -22.68 7.43 2.39
CA THR A 103 -21.80 8.07 1.40
C THR A 103 -21.67 7.23 0.12
N HIS A 104 -21.50 5.93 0.23
CA HIS A 104 -21.43 5.03 -0.93
C HIS A 104 -22.76 4.97 -1.67
N LEU A 105 -23.87 4.93 -0.96
CA LEU A 105 -25.22 4.93 -1.54
C LEU A 105 -25.52 6.25 -2.28
N SER A 106 -25.18 7.39 -1.68
CA SER A 106 -25.34 8.71 -2.31
C SER A 106 -24.49 8.84 -3.58
N LYS A 107 -23.23 8.38 -3.55
CA LYS A 107 -22.37 8.35 -4.74
C LYS A 107 -22.92 7.43 -5.82
N TRP A 108 -23.48 6.28 -5.45
CA TRP A 108 -24.10 5.34 -6.39
C TRP A 108 -25.34 5.98 -7.04
N ARG A 109 -26.24 6.60 -6.23
CA ARG A 109 -27.42 7.31 -6.73
C ARG A 109 -27.04 8.40 -7.75
N LYS A 110 -26.05 9.25 -7.39
CA LYS A 110 -25.54 10.30 -8.30
C LYS A 110 -24.98 9.75 -9.61
N ARG A 111 -24.24 8.62 -9.58
CA ARG A 111 -23.74 7.98 -10.81
C ARG A 111 -24.85 7.38 -11.65
N LYS A 112 -25.84 6.76 -11.02
CA LYS A 112 -27.03 6.23 -11.70
C LYS A 112 -27.78 7.35 -12.43
N GLU A 113 -28.07 8.43 -11.75
CA GLU A 113 -28.71 9.61 -12.31
C GLU A 113 -27.93 10.18 -13.51
N GLN A 114 -26.62 10.43 -13.33
CA GLN A 114 -25.75 10.91 -14.41
C GLN A 114 -25.68 9.96 -15.61
N ALA A 115 -25.77 8.67 -15.41
CA ALA A 115 -25.79 7.71 -16.51
C ALA A 115 -27.13 7.78 -17.26
N LEU A 116 -28.24 7.84 -16.55
CA LEU A 116 -29.59 7.98 -17.12
C LEU A 116 -29.73 9.27 -17.91
N THR A 117 -29.30 10.42 -17.35
CA THR A 117 -29.31 11.72 -18.04
C THR A 117 -28.51 11.69 -19.35
N ARG A 118 -27.48 10.86 -19.44
CA ARG A 118 -26.66 10.68 -20.65
C ARG A 118 -27.17 9.57 -21.58
N GLY A 119 -28.35 9.02 -21.36
CA GLY A 119 -28.90 7.92 -22.13
C GLY A 119 -28.11 6.60 -22.04
N LYS A 120 -27.27 6.43 -20.98
CA LYS A 120 -26.42 5.25 -20.81
C LYS A 120 -27.06 4.24 -19.87
N THR A 121 -26.96 2.95 -20.22
CA THR A 121 -27.36 1.86 -19.33
C THR A 121 -26.50 1.85 -18.07
N PHE A 122 -27.12 1.77 -16.90
CA PHE A 122 -26.42 1.69 -15.61
C PHE A 122 -26.60 0.29 -15.00
N THR A 123 -25.51 -0.51 -14.98
CA THR A 123 -25.52 -1.91 -14.55
C THR A 123 -24.89 -2.14 -13.16
N GLU A 124 -24.39 -1.07 -12.52
CA GLU A 124 -23.77 -1.18 -11.20
C GLU A 124 -24.84 -1.45 -10.13
N ARG A 125 -24.65 -2.50 -9.33
CA ARG A 125 -25.57 -2.83 -8.23
C ARG A 125 -25.46 -1.80 -7.09
N PRO A 126 -26.58 -1.52 -6.39
CA PRO A 126 -26.55 -0.63 -5.23
C PRO A 126 -25.68 -1.22 -4.11
N PRO A 127 -25.06 -0.37 -3.27
CA PRO A 127 -24.43 -0.80 -2.05
C PRO A 127 -25.47 -1.50 -1.14
N VAL A 128 -25.02 -2.56 -0.48
CA VAL A 128 -25.85 -3.32 0.47
C VAL A 128 -25.33 -3.04 1.89
N PRO A 129 -26.21 -2.88 2.90
CA PRO A 129 -25.79 -2.76 4.28
C PRO A 129 -25.03 -4.02 4.74
N PRO A 130 -24.19 -3.93 5.79
CA PRO A 130 -23.49 -5.09 6.33
C PRO A 130 -24.46 -6.19 6.77
N ARG A 131 -24.35 -7.37 6.20
CA ARG A 131 -25.16 -8.55 6.60
C ARG A 131 -24.62 -9.22 7.87
N SER A 132 -23.32 -9.08 8.11
CA SER A 132 -22.65 -9.62 9.30
C SER A 132 -21.70 -8.58 9.90
N TRP A 133 -21.61 -8.58 11.19
CA TRP A 133 -20.73 -7.70 11.96
C TRP A 133 -19.58 -8.50 12.52
N ASN A 134 -18.36 -8.04 12.22
CA ASN A 134 -17.14 -8.64 12.74
C ASN A 134 -16.11 -7.53 13.05
N LYS A 135 -16.54 -6.57 13.87
CA LYS A 135 -15.69 -5.47 14.35
C LYS A 135 -14.93 -5.93 15.58
N SER A 136 -13.72 -5.46 15.73
CA SER A 136 -12.95 -5.58 16.96
C SER A 136 -13.57 -4.71 18.05
N ALA A 137 -13.76 -5.23 19.25
CA ALA A 137 -14.30 -4.46 20.35
C ALA A 137 -13.28 -3.43 20.81
N THR A 138 -13.63 -2.14 20.71
CA THR A 138 -12.82 -1.03 21.24
C THR A 138 -13.14 -0.85 22.72
N LEU A 139 -12.13 -0.82 23.56
CA LEU A 139 -12.25 -0.71 25.01
C LEU A 139 -11.87 0.70 25.44
N TYR A 140 -12.87 1.56 25.68
CA TYR A 140 -12.64 2.91 26.18
C TYR A 140 -12.18 2.91 27.65
N ALA A 141 -11.74 4.06 28.15
CA ALA A 141 -11.42 4.23 29.57
C ALA A 141 -12.53 3.71 30.45
N GLY A 142 -12.21 2.98 31.52
CA GLY A 142 -13.16 2.26 32.34
C GLY A 142 -13.51 0.84 31.86
N MET A 143 -13.06 0.43 30.66
CA MET A 143 -13.14 -0.96 30.18
C MET A 143 -11.79 -1.67 30.27
N TRP A 144 -10.75 -1.00 30.71
CA TRP A 144 -9.42 -1.55 31.00
C TRP A 144 -8.74 -0.74 32.11
N LYS A 145 -7.80 -1.35 32.82
CA LYS A 145 -7.01 -0.72 33.87
C LYS A 145 -5.70 -1.48 34.11
N GLU A 146 -4.86 -0.99 35.01
CA GLU A 146 -3.64 -1.66 35.50
C GLU A 146 -2.78 -2.23 34.36
N ARG A 147 -2.48 -1.37 33.37
CA ARG A 147 -1.64 -1.78 32.26
C ARG A 147 -0.16 -1.64 32.60
N THR A 148 0.57 -2.74 32.47
CA THR A 148 2.03 -2.82 32.58
C THR A 148 2.67 -3.26 31.26
N ALA A 149 3.99 -3.38 31.20
CA ALA A 149 4.68 -3.93 30.02
C ALA A 149 4.26 -5.39 29.73
N SER A 150 3.93 -6.18 30.76
CA SER A 150 3.66 -7.61 30.67
C SER A 150 2.20 -8.01 30.91
N SER A 151 1.32 -7.10 31.34
CA SER A 151 -0.08 -7.44 31.66
C SER A 151 -1.03 -6.26 31.44
N ILE A 152 -2.31 -6.58 31.29
CA ILE A 152 -3.42 -5.64 31.24
C ILE A 152 -4.64 -6.27 31.93
N VAL A 153 -5.44 -5.46 32.62
CA VAL A 153 -6.72 -5.87 33.16
C VAL A 153 -7.83 -5.33 32.24
N LEU A 154 -8.63 -6.25 31.70
CA LEU A 154 -9.71 -5.96 30.77
C LEU A 154 -11.07 -6.26 31.40
N LYS A 155 -12.07 -5.38 31.18
CA LYS A 155 -13.46 -5.67 31.52
C LYS A 155 -14.09 -6.42 30.35
N VAL A 156 -14.48 -7.68 30.59
CA VAL A 156 -14.98 -8.62 29.58
C VAL A 156 -16.34 -9.14 29.92
N TRP A 157 -17.12 -9.48 28.92
CA TRP A 157 -18.41 -10.15 29.05
C TRP A 157 -18.19 -11.65 29.05
N THR A 158 -18.64 -12.33 30.11
CA THR A 158 -18.49 -13.79 30.27
C THR A 158 -19.55 -14.60 29.52
N GLY A 159 -20.58 -13.95 29.03
CA GLY A 159 -21.81 -14.54 28.51
C GLY A 159 -23.01 -14.31 29.42
N SER A 160 -22.77 -14.04 30.72
CA SER A 160 -23.80 -13.80 31.72
C SER A 160 -23.58 -12.52 32.56
N CYS A 161 -22.33 -12.16 32.82
CA CYS A 161 -21.98 -10.98 33.61
C CYS A 161 -20.69 -10.31 33.13
N TRP A 162 -20.45 -9.07 33.56
CA TRP A 162 -19.21 -8.34 33.33
C TRP A 162 -18.20 -8.65 34.44
N SER A 163 -16.99 -9.09 34.01
CA SER A 163 -15.90 -9.43 34.92
C SER A 163 -14.60 -8.73 34.56
N TRP A 164 -13.75 -8.47 35.56
CA TRP A 164 -12.40 -7.97 35.36
C TRP A 164 -11.43 -9.14 35.21
N LEU A 165 -10.70 -9.18 34.13
CA LEU A 165 -9.76 -10.24 33.80
C LEU A 165 -8.35 -9.68 33.65
N LYS A 166 -7.41 -10.10 34.50
CA LYS A 166 -5.98 -9.81 34.32
C LYS A 166 -5.39 -10.80 33.35
N VAL A 167 -4.78 -10.27 32.29
CA VAL A 167 -4.20 -11.08 31.19
C VAL A 167 -2.75 -10.69 30.96
N ARG A 168 -1.87 -11.68 30.83
CA ARG A 168 -0.48 -11.44 30.40
C ARG A 168 -0.46 -11.07 28.93
N ILE A 169 0.42 -10.12 28.57
CA ILE A 169 0.63 -9.65 27.20
C ILE A 169 2.07 -9.88 26.79
N THR A 170 2.27 -10.22 25.53
CA THR A 170 3.59 -10.37 24.92
C THR A 170 3.64 -9.67 23.56
N GLY A 171 4.77 -9.09 23.24
CA GLY A 171 4.97 -8.36 21.97
C GLY A 171 5.80 -7.11 22.19
N ARG A 172 5.68 -6.16 21.27
CA ARG A 172 6.40 -4.89 21.35
C ARG A 172 5.86 -4.02 22.48
N ASP A 173 6.75 -3.44 23.26
CA ASP A 173 6.39 -2.50 24.31
C ASP A 173 5.76 -1.21 23.77
N LEU A 174 4.95 -0.59 24.62
CA LEU A 174 4.44 0.74 24.33
C LEU A 174 5.56 1.78 24.50
N PRO A 175 5.54 2.86 23.71
CA PRO A 175 6.48 3.95 23.89
C PRO A 175 6.24 4.62 25.23
N THR A 176 7.34 5.02 25.88
CA THR A 176 7.37 5.72 27.19
C THR A 176 7.67 7.21 27.04
N ASP A 177 7.79 7.72 25.81
CA ASP A 177 8.24 9.05 25.43
C ASP A 177 7.14 10.14 25.47
N GLY A 178 6.11 9.96 26.29
CA GLY A 178 4.97 10.90 26.37
C GLY A 178 3.98 10.82 25.20
N THR A 179 4.08 9.79 24.40
CA THR A 179 3.13 9.54 23.29
C THR A 179 1.73 9.22 23.83
N GLU A 180 0.70 9.84 23.27
CA GLU A 180 -0.69 9.58 23.67
C GLU A 180 -1.12 8.17 23.29
N LEU A 181 -1.67 7.44 24.24
CA LEU A 181 -2.23 6.11 24.00
C LEU A 181 -3.72 6.21 23.69
N GLY A 182 -4.11 5.71 22.53
CA GLY A 182 -5.52 5.53 22.19
C GLY A 182 -6.14 4.30 22.86
N SER A 183 -7.47 4.19 22.75
CA SER A 183 -8.22 3.08 23.34
C SER A 183 -7.81 1.74 22.73
N PRO A 184 -7.46 0.74 23.53
CA PRO A 184 -7.11 -0.59 23.06
C PRO A 184 -8.30 -1.30 22.41
N GLN A 185 -8.00 -2.17 21.44
CA GLN A 185 -8.98 -2.98 20.73
C GLN A 185 -8.70 -4.46 20.96
N LEU A 186 -9.73 -5.22 21.26
CA LEU A 186 -9.68 -6.67 21.35
C LEU A 186 -9.84 -7.25 19.94
N VAL A 187 -8.82 -7.96 19.45
CA VAL A 187 -8.76 -8.44 18.06
C VAL A 187 -8.45 -9.92 18.01
N ARG A 188 -9.22 -10.68 17.22
CA ARG A 188 -8.99 -12.10 16.98
C ARG A 188 -8.21 -12.33 15.68
N HIS A 189 -7.12 -13.09 15.75
CA HIS A 189 -6.36 -13.57 14.59
C HIS A 189 -6.19 -15.10 14.66
N GLY A 190 -6.97 -15.82 13.93
CA GLY A 190 -7.04 -17.29 14.02
C GLY A 190 -7.48 -17.73 15.41
N GLU A 191 -6.67 -18.56 16.07
CA GLU A 191 -6.92 -19.04 17.44
C GLU A 191 -6.43 -18.07 18.55
N HIS A 192 -5.70 -17.00 18.16
CA HIS A 192 -5.09 -16.08 19.13
C HIS A 192 -5.87 -14.78 19.26
N TRP A 193 -5.92 -14.28 20.49
CA TRP A 193 -6.43 -12.97 20.80
C TRP A 193 -5.29 -11.97 21.00
N TRP A 194 -5.53 -10.76 20.55
CA TRP A 194 -4.57 -9.66 20.57
C TRP A 194 -5.20 -8.42 21.16
N VAL A 195 -4.37 -7.62 21.81
CA VAL A 195 -4.69 -6.23 22.10
C VAL A 195 -3.95 -5.33 21.11
N HIS A 196 -4.70 -4.53 20.39
CA HIS A 196 -4.17 -3.51 19.46
C HIS A 196 -4.33 -2.15 20.11
N THR A 197 -3.22 -1.46 20.39
CA THR A 197 -3.24 -0.14 21.00
C THR A 197 -2.79 0.90 19.97
N PRO A 198 -3.67 1.83 19.59
CA PRO A 198 -3.28 3.00 18.83
C PRO A 198 -2.34 3.87 19.66
N VAL A 199 -1.30 4.38 19.03
CA VAL A 199 -0.30 5.26 19.62
C VAL A 199 -0.20 6.49 18.73
N GLU A 200 -0.43 7.68 19.29
CA GLU A 200 -0.47 8.94 18.56
C GLU A 200 0.77 9.78 18.85
N LYS A 201 1.57 10.00 17.81
CA LYS A 201 2.67 10.96 17.84
C LYS A 201 2.19 12.29 17.27
N GLN A 202 2.33 13.36 18.05
CA GLN A 202 2.05 14.72 17.61
C GLN A 202 3.32 15.39 17.07
N PHE A 203 3.16 16.20 16.01
CA PHE A 203 4.26 16.98 15.45
C PHE A 203 3.76 18.25 14.75
N SER A 204 4.65 19.18 14.48
CA SER A 204 4.34 20.37 13.70
C SER A 204 3.89 19.97 12.31
N ARG A 205 2.74 20.48 11.87
CA ARG A 205 2.20 20.16 10.57
C ARG A 205 3.15 20.65 9.48
N PRO A 206 3.61 19.79 8.56
CA PRO A 206 4.40 20.24 7.42
C PRO A 206 3.63 21.27 6.58
N ALA A 207 4.33 22.20 5.98
CA ALA A 207 3.74 23.17 5.05
C ALA A 207 2.96 22.47 3.94
N LYS A 208 1.97 23.11 3.36
CA LYS A 208 1.21 22.52 2.25
C LYS A 208 2.13 22.19 1.08
N LEU A 209 1.80 21.15 0.32
CA LEU A 209 2.60 20.68 -0.81
C LEU A 209 2.94 21.82 -1.80
N GLU A 210 1.97 22.65 -2.12
CA GLU A 210 2.13 23.82 -2.98
C GLU A 210 3.18 24.78 -2.41
N GLN A 211 3.04 25.14 -1.15
CA GLN A 211 4.00 26.03 -0.48
C GLN A 211 5.42 25.46 -0.50
N GLN A 212 5.59 24.16 -0.26
CA GLN A 212 6.93 23.53 -0.30
C GLN A 212 7.55 23.56 -1.69
N VAL A 213 6.74 23.38 -2.76
CA VAL A 213 7.27 23.39 -4.14
C VAL A 213 7.52 24.80 -4.66
N THR A 214 6.77 25.80 -4.19
CA THR A 214 6.93 27.20 -4.63
C THR A 214 7.95 27.99 -3.79
N THR A 215 8.28 27.52 -2.57
CA THR A 215 9.32 28.13 -1.73
C THR A 215 10.69 27.64 -2.21
N HIS A 216 11.44 28.51 -2.88
CA HIS A 216 12.73 28.19 -3.46
C HIS A 216 13.80 27.88 -2.41
N GLY A 217 14.69 26.95 -2.72
CA GLY A 217 16.03 26.79 -2.13
C GLY A 217 16.23 25.60 -1.19
N GLU A 218 15.24 25.06 -0.47
CA GLU A 218 15.48 24.00 0.53
C GLU A 218 14.63 22.74 0.38
N THR A 219 13.76 22.67 -0.63
CA THR A 219 12.85 21.53 -0.78
C THR A 219 13.43 20.46 -1.70
N ASN A 220 13.85 19.37 -1.10
CA ASN A 220 14.21 18.16 -1.83
C ASN A 220 12.98 17.28 -2.05
N ILE A 221 12.83 16.80 -3.29
CA ILE A 221 11.76 15.92 -3.73
C ILE A 221 12.33 14.52 -3.99
N CYS A 222 11.82 13.52 -3.27
CA CYS A 222 12.10 12.13 -3.57
C CYS A 222 11.04 11.60 -4.54
N ALA A 223 11.42 11.40 -5.79
CA ALA A 223 10.56 10.80 -6.80
C ALA A 223 10.77 9.29 -6.89
N VAL A 224 9.69 8.53 -7.04
CA VAL A 224 9.71 7.05 -6.99
C VAL A 224 8.98 6.46 -8.17
N ASP A 225 9.72 5.71 -8.99
CA ASP A 225 9.17 4.83 -10.02
C ASP A 225 9.07 3.40 -9.50
N LEU A 226 7.86 2.81 -9.54
CA LEU A 226 7.57 1.45 -9.06
C LEU A 226 7.51 0.46 -10.22
N ASN A 227 8.32 -0.57 -10.18
CA ASN A 227 8.52 -1.50 -11.27
C ASN A 227 8.10 -2.94 -11.00
N LEU A 228 8.09 -3.76 -12.06
CA LEU A 228 7.79 -5.20 -12.08
C LEU A 228 9.02 -6.07 -12.41
N GLY A 229 10.15 -5.43 -12.64
CA GLY A 229 11.41 -6.06 -13.03
C GLY A 229 12.29 -6.41 -11.83
N GLU A 230 13.58 -6.35 -12.05
CA GLU A 230 14.62 -6.58 -11.05
C GLU A 230 14.57 -5.55 -9.93
N HIS A 231 14.53 -4.29 -10.29
CA HIS A 231 14.34 -3.19 -9.36
C HIS A 231 12.85 -3.05 -9.04
N LEU A 232 12.47 -3.14 -7.77
CA LEU A 232 11.10 -2.96 -7.31
C LEU A 232 10.70 -1.49 -7.23
N ALA A 233 11.68 -0.62 -7.00
CA ALA A 233 11.54 0.82 -7.05
C ALA A 233 12.86 1.47 -7.47
N VAL A 234 12.80 2.58 -8.20
CA VAL A 234 13.93 3.48 -8.45
C VAL A 234 13.56 4.85 -7.91
N CYS A 235 14.42 5.38 -7.04
CA CYS A 235 14.21 6.65 -6.35
C CYS A 235 15.25 7.67 -6.82
N THR A 236 14.83 8.91 -7.07
CA THR A 236 15.73 10.03 -7.34
C THR A 236 15.41 11.19 -6.41
N ILE A 237 16.44 11.82 -5.88
CA ILE A 237 16.33 13.08 -5.12
C ILE A 237 16.59 14.23 -6.10
N GLN A 238 15.65 15.17 -6.13
CA GLN A 238 15.71 16.34 -7.02
C GLN A 238 15.40 17.60 -6.19
N THR A 239 16.09 18.70 -6.49
CA THR A 239 15.69 20.02 -5.99
C THR A 239 14.52 20.57 -6.83
N VAL A 240 13.88 21.64 -6.37
CA VAL A 240 12.80 22.31 -7.10
C VAL A 240 13.32 22.93 -8.41
N GLU A 241 14.57 23.35 -8.45
CA GLU A 241 15.27 23.91 -9.64
C GLU A 241 15.62 22.83 -10.68
N GLY A 242 15.48 21.53 -10.30
CA GLY A 242 15.71 20.40 -11.19
C GLY A 242 17.09 19.74 -11.07
N SER A 243 17.93 20.17 -10.11
CA SER A 243 19.20 19.49 -9.83
C SER A 243 18.97 18.09 -9.27
N ILE A 244 19.80 17.14 -9.68
CA ILE A 244 19.71 15.74 -9.26
C ILE A 244 20.77 15.47 -8.21
N LEU A 245 20.37 15.22 -6.98
CA LEU A 245 21.29 15.04 -5.85
C LEU A 245 21.69 13.57 -5.66
N ALA A 246 20.75 12.65 -5.80
CA ALA A 246 21.00 11.22 -5.55
C ALA A 246 20.07 10.31 -6.35
N THR A 247 20.49 9.05 -6.53
CA THR A 247 19.68 7.99 -7.12
C THR A 247 19.87 6.70 -6.35
N ARG A 248 18.78 5.97 -6.07
CA ARG A 248 18.83 4.64 -5.44
C ARG A 248 17.96 3.64 -6.19
N PHE A 249 18.54 2.49 -6.49
CA PHE A 249 17.84 1.32 -7.00
C PHE A 249 17.51 0.40 -5.82
N ILE A 250 16.26 -0.04 -5.74
CA ILE A 250 15.78 -0.96 -4.70
C ILE A 250 15.42 -2.30 -5.35
N ASP A 251 16.32 -3.26 -5.20
CA ASP A 251 16.27 -4.56 -5.85
C ASP A 251 15.39 -5.56 -5.10
N GLY A 252 15.28 -6.76 -5.66
CA GLY A 252 14.57 -7.90 -5.07
C GLY A 252 13.42 -8.43 -5.93
N GLY A 253 13.18 -7.84 -7.09
CA GLY A 253 12.11 -8.25 -8.00
C GLY A 253 12.29 -9.68 -8.51
N ASN A 254 13.51 -10.07 -8.88
CA ASN A 254 13.83 -11.42 -9.33
C ASN A 254 13.66 -12.45 -8.20
N ALA A 255 14.10 -12.14 -6.98
CA ALA A 255 13.97 -13.02 -5.83
C ALA A 255 12.51 -13.31 -5.48
N ILE A 256 11.65 -12.27 -5.43
CA ILE A 256 10.22 -12.45 -5.14
C ILE A 256 9.48 -13.14 -6.29
N ALA A 257 9.88 -12.91 -7.55
CA ALA A 257 9.32 -13.60 -8.69
C ALA A 257 9.67 -15.09 -8.69
N GLY A 258 10.91 -15.44 -8.36
CA GLY A 258 11.38 -16.83 -8.18
C GLY A 258 10.63 -17.55 -7.08
N PHE A 259 10.52 -16.94 -5.89
CA PHE A 259 9.74 -17.47 -4.77
C PHE A 259 8.27 -17.75 -5.15
N ARG A 260 7.61 -16.79 -5.81
CA ARG A 260 6.23 -16.98 -6.28
C ARG A 260 6.13 -18.09 -7.33
N LYS A 261 7.07 -18.15 -8.29
CA LYS A 261 7.11 -19.21 -9.32
C LYS A 261 7.17 -20.61 -8.68
N GLN A 262 8.00 -20.78 -7.67
CA GLN A 262 8.13 -22.04 -6.92
C GLN A 262 6.81 -22.45 -6.25
N LEU A 263 6.19 -21.56 -5.46
CA LEU A 263 4.95 -21.85 -4.75
C LEU A 263 3.76 -22.03 -5.68
N LEU A 264 3.65 -21.23 -6.75
CA LEU A 264 2.61 -21.40 -7.77
C LEU A 264 2.76 -22.72 -8.53
N GLY A 265 4.00 -23.18 -8.76
CA GLY A 265 4.26 -24.52 -9.33
C GLY A 265 3.78 -25.64 -8.39
N ARG A 266 4.00 -25.50 -7.07
CA ARG A 266 3.49 -26.46 -6.06
C ARG A 266 1.96 -26.46 -6.03
N ILE A 267 1.33 -25.30 -6.04
CA ILE A 267 -0.15 -25.18 -6.11
C ILE A 267 -0.69 -25.87 -7.38
N ALA A 268 -0.04 -25.65 -8.53
CA ALA A 268 -0.46 -26.29 -9.78
C ALA A 268 -0.35 -27.81 -9.72
N ARG A 269 0.73 -28.36 -9.15
CA ARG A 269 0.88 -29.81 -8.96
C ARG A 269 -0.15 -30.39 -7.98
N ASN A 270 -0.41 -29.70 -6.86
CA ASN A 270 -1.43 -30.12 -5.92
C ASN A 270 -2.82 -30.19 -6.59
N ARG A 271 -3.17 -29.14 -7.33
CA ARG A 271 -4.45 -29.11 -8.07
C ARG A 271 -4.60 -30.23 -9.08
N ALA A 272 -3.52 -30.60 -9.76
CA ALA A 272 -3.54 -31.73 -10.68
C ALA A 272 -3.78 -33.09 -9.98
N ARG A 273 -3.43 -33.20 -8.68
CA ARG A 273 -3.64 -34.42 -7.88
C ARG A 273 -5.00 -34.47 -7.19
N THR A 274 -5.47 -33.34 -6.65
CA THR A 274 -6.69 -33.31 -5.82
C THR A 274 -7.98 -33.18 -6.63
N GLY A 275 -7.90 -32.84 -7.92
CA GLY A 275 -9.09 -32.68 -8.75
C GLY A 275 -9.97 -31.48 -8.31
N ILE A 276 -11.28 -31.75 -8.21
CA ILE A 276 -12.28 -30.74 -7.82
C ILE A 276 -12.25 -30.54 -6.32
N ILE A 277 -12.17 -29.29 -5.89
CA ILE A 277 -12.20 -28.87 -4.47
C ILE A 277 -13.67 -28.63 -4.10
N ALA A 278 -14.07 -29.11 -2.92
CA ALA A 278 -15.41 -28.89 -2.41
C ALA A 278 -15.73 -27.40 -2.24
N ALA A 279 -16.98 -27.03 -2.45
CA ALA A 279 -17.44 -25.65 -2.28
C ALA A 279 -17.19 -25.18 -0.84
N GLY A 280 -16.56 -24.02 -0.69
CA GLY A 280 -16.19 -23.46 0.63
C GLY A 280 -14.79 -23.81 1.13
N GLU A 281 -14.13 -24.81 0.56
CA GLU A 281 -12.74 -25.10 0.88
C GLU A 281 -11.76 -24.16 0.17
N GLN A 282 -10.71 -23.73 0.90
CA GLN A 282 -9.64 -22.92 0.32
C GLN A 282 -8.52 -23.80 -0.21
N ASP A 283 -8.46 -23.92 -1.54
CA ASP A 283 -7.39 -24.63 -2.23
C ASP A 283 -6.02 -24.06 -1.83
N ASN A 284 -5.15 -24.95 -1.31
CA ASN A 284 -3.77 -24.62 -0.97
C ASN A 284 -3.62 -23.36 -0.05
N ALA A 285 -4.54 -23.18 0.91
CA ALA A 285 -4.61 -22.01 1.79
C ALA A 285 -3.27 -21.66 2.44
N ALA A 286 -2.50 -22.66 2.89
CA ALA A 286 -1.18 -22.48 3.51
C ALA A 286 -0.16 -21.88 2.53
N LEU A 287 -0.11 -22.36 1.28
CA LEU A 287 0.80 -21.84 0.25
C LEU A 287 0.42 -20.41 -0.16
N TRP A 288 -0.88 -20.14 -0.33
CA TRP A 288 -1.35 -18.78 -0.58
C TRP A 288 -1.05 -17.82 0.58
N ARG A 289 -1.15 -18.31 1.83
CA ARG A 289 -0.76 -17.52 3.02
C ARG A 289 0.73 -17.16 2.97
N LYS A 290 1.61 -18.12 2.62
CA LYS A 290 3.05 -17.86 2.46
C LYS A 290 3.35 -16.83 1.38
N ILE A 291 2.68 -16.90 0.22
CA ILE A 291 2.82 -15.90 -0.85
C ILE A 291 2.41 -14.52 -0.34
N ARG A 292 1.22 -14.41 0.27
CA ARG A 292 0.73 -13.12 0.80
C ARG A 292 1.64 -12.54 1.88
N ALA A 293 2.12 -13.36 2.81
CA ALA A 293 3.03 -12.92 3.88
C ALA A 293 4.37 -12.41 3.32
N ARG A 294 4.93 -13.10 2.30
CA ARG A 294 6.16 -12.64 1.67
C ARG A 294 5.96 -11.35 0.88
N ASP A 295 4.85 -11.22 0.14
CA ASP A 295 4.50 -9.99 -0.57
C ASP A 295 4.35 -8.81 0.40
N GLU A 296 3.72 -9.04 1.55
CA GLU A 296 3.56 -8.05 2.61
C GLU A 296 4.90 -7.61 3.17
N GLN A 297 5.76 -8.57 3.52
CA GLN A 297 7.11 -8.30 4.02
C GLN A 297 7.94 -7.47 3.03
N VAL A 298 7.93 -7.85 1.75
CA VAL A 298 8.66 -7.13 0.70
C VAL A 298 8.10 -5.72 0.52
N ALA A 299 6.77 -5.55 0.52
CA ALA A 299 6.17 -4.23 0.42
C ALA A 299 6.54 -3.32 1.61
N HIS A 300 6.61 -3.87 2.83
CA HIS A 300 7.09 -3.14 4.01
C HIS A 300 8.58 -2.77 3.90
N LEU A 301 9.43 -3.69 3.39
CA LEU A 301 10.85 -3.45 3.22
C LEU A 301 11.12 -2.36 2.17
N VAL A 302 10.50 -2.48 0.99
CA VAL A 302 10.65 -1.48 -0.08
C VAL A 302 10.19 -0.10 0.38
N SER A 303 9.00 -0.02 0.98
CA SER A 303 8.48 1.26 1.48
C SER A 303 9.34 1.87 2.58
N ARG A 304 9.98 1.05 3.44
CA ARG A 304 10.94 1.55 4.44
C ARG A 304 12.18 2.12 3.76
N ARG A 305 12.78 1.40 2.82
CA ARG A 305 13.99 1.85 2.09
C ARG A 305 13.73 3.15 1.31
N VAL A 306 12.54 3.28 0.70
CA VAL A 306 12.14 4.51 0.02
C VAL A 306 12.10 5.70 0.98
N VAL A 307 11.46 5.53 2.14
CA VAL A 307 11.33 6.61 3.14
C VAL A 307 12.67 6.94 3.78
N GLN A 308 13.49 5.93 4.09
CA GLN A 308 14.85 6.14 4.61
C GLN A 308 15.72 6.94 3.62
N PHE A 309 15.66 6.58 2.32
CA PHE A 309 16.39 7.32 1.30
C PHE A 309 15.94 8.79 1.21
N ALA A 310 14.64 9.04 1.31
CA ALA A 310 14.11 10.40 1.36
C ALA A 310 14.62 11.18 2.57
N GLN A 311 14.64 10.55 3.76
CA GLN A 311 15.16 11.16 5.00
C GLN A 311 16.67 11.44 4.94
N GLU A 312 17.47 10.49 4.49
CA GLU A 312 18.93 10.61 4.36
C GLU A 312 19.35 11.82 3.51
N HIS A 313 18.49 12.24 2.59
CA HIS A 313 18.74 13.39 1.71
C HIS A 313 17.83 14.59 2.00
N GLY A 314 17.23 14.68 3.17
CA GLY A 314 16.42 15.83 3.59
C GLY A 314 15.18 16.08 2.72
N ALA A 315 14.66 15.06 2.02
CA ALA A 315 13.47 15.23 1.19
C ALA A 315 12.22 15.43 2.04
N THR A 316 11.48 16.50 1.80
CA THR A 316 10.23 16.83 2.48
C THR A 316 9.00 16.37 1.72
N ILE A 317 9.18 15.99 0.46
CA ILE A 317 8.12 15.52 -0.43
C ILE A 317 8.51 14.15 -1.03
N LEU A 318 7.55 13.21 -0.98
CA LEU A 318 7.66 11.90 -1.61
C LEU A 318 6.60 11.80 -2.73
N VAL A 319 7.03 11.65 -3.98
CA VAL A 319 6.13 11.62 -5.13
C VAL A 319 6.15 10.27 -5.85
N PHE A 320 4.97 9.73 -6.16
CA PHE A 320 4.76 8.48 -6.90
C PHE A 320 3.90 8.71 -8.13
N GLU A 321 3.84 7.73 -9.00
CA GLU A 321 2.82 7.67 -10.04
C GLU A 321 1.47 7.21 -9.52
N HIS A 322 0.37 7.70 -10.13
CA HIS A 322 -0.98 7.20 -9.87
C HIS A 322 -1.25 5.93 -10.68
N LEU A 323 -0.77 4.80 -10.21
CA LEU A 323 -0.89 3.51 -10.91
C LEU A 323 -2.22 2.77 -10.66
N GLY A 324 -3.23 3.39 -10.08
CA GLY A 324 -4.51 2.77 -9.69
C GLY A 324 -5.27 2.10 -10.85
N THR A 325 -5.17 2.67 -12.05
CA THR A 325 -5.83 2.19 -13.27
C THR A 325 -5.15 1.00 -13.95
N LEU A 326 -3.87 0.72 -13.62
CA LEU A 326 -3.10 -0.38 -14.21
C LEU A 326 -3.44 -1.71 -13.51
N LYS A 327 -4.63 -2.23 -13.74
CA LYS A 327 -5.10 -3.52 -13.23
C LYS A 327 -4.96 -4.62 -14.28
N PRO A 328 -4.86 -5.92 -13.88
CA PRO A 328 -5.04 -7.03 -14.81
C PRO A 328 -6.37 -6.91 -15.54
N THR A 329 -6.36 -7.00 -16.87
CA THR A 329 -7.57 -6.85 -17.69
C THR A 329 -7.53 -7.90 -18.80
N LYS A 330 -8.56 -8.75 -18.85
CA LYS A 330 -8.73 -9.78 -19.90
C LYS A 330 -8.84 -9.10 -21.27
N GLY A 331 -8.14 -9.63 -22.26
CA GLY A 331 -8.13 -9.09 -23.63
C GLY A 331 -7.17 -7.91 -23.86
N LYS A 332 -6.83 -7.13 -22.82
CA LYS A 332 -5.94 -5.96 -22.95
C LYS A 332 -4.44 -6.30 -22.88
N TYR A 333 -4.10 -7.32 -22.09
CA TYR A 333 -2.71 -7.73 -21.86
C TYR A 333 -2.55 -9.24 -22.02
N SER A 334 -1.34 -9.68 -22.39
CA SER A 334 -0.99 -11.09 -22.44
C SER A 334 -1.22 -11.77 -21.08
N ARG A 335 -1.41 -13.10 -21.07
CA ARG A 335 -1.56 -13.90 -19.83
C ARG A 335 -0.40 -13.67 -18.86
N ARG A 336 0.86 -13.60 -19.38
CA ARG A 336 2.05 -13.30 -18.59
C ARG A 336 2.01 -11.88 -18.01
N GLY A 337 1.61 -10.89 -18.82
CA GLY A 337 1.47 -9.49 -18.41
C GLY A 337 0.40 -9.30 -17.34
N ASN A 338 -0.75 -9.95 -17.46
CA ASN A 338 -1.81 -9.94 -16.45
C ASN A 338 -1.35 -10.58 -15.13
N ARG A 339 -0.60 -11.71 -15.18
CA ARG A 339 -0.02 -12.33 -13.98
C ARG A 339 0.94 -11.38 -13.28
N LYS A 340 1.87 -10.73 -13.99
CA LYS A 340 2.78 -9.74 -13.40
C LYS A 340 2.01 -8.62 -12.72
N ARG A 341 0.96 -8.07 -13.34
CA ARG A 341 0.13 -6.99 -12.76
C ARG A 341 -0.67 -7.43 -11.54
N ALA A 342 -1.16 -8.67 -11.52
CA ALA A 342 -1.87 -9.22 -10.37
C ALA A 342 -1.01 -9.28 -9.10
N PHE A 343 0.28 -9.58 -9.24
CA PHE A 343 1.24 -9.64 -8.15
C PHE A 343 1.99 -8.31 -7.91
N TRP A 344 1.67 -7.26 -8.63
CA TRP A 344 2.33 -5.97 -8.45
C TRP A 344 1.91 -5.29 -7.15
N MET A 345 2.84 -5.12 -6.25
CA MET A 345 2.61 -4.58 -4.90
C MET A 345 2.47 -3.04 -4.85
N LYS A 346 2.34 -2.36 -6.00
CA LYS A 346 2.28 -0.90 -6.11
C LYS A 346 1.38 -0.20 -5.08
N GLY A 347 0.18 -0.74 -4.87
CA GLY A 347 -0.77 -0.18 -3.92
C GLY A 347 -0.32 -0.32 -2.48
N ARG A 348 0.23 -1.48 -2.10
CA ARG A 348 0.75 -1.74 -0.75
C ARG A 348 1.98 -0.91 -0.47
N ILE A 349 2.96 -0.88 -1.40
CA ILE A 349 4.19 -0.08 -1.25
C ILE A 349 3.82 1.39 -1.06
N PHE A 350 2.93 1.95 -1.90
CA PHE A 350 2.47 3.32 -1.76
C PHE A 350 1.81 3.59 -0.40
N GLN A 351 0.87 2.74 0.03
CA GLN A 351 0.17 2.92 1.31
C GLN A 351 1.14 2.85 2.48
N TYR A 352 2.10 1.91 2.45
CA TYR A 352 3.09 1.78 3.51
C TYR A 352 4.11 2.91 3.49
N ALA A 353 4.54 3.37 2.33
CA ALA A 353 5.39 4.56 2.23
C ALA A 353 4.67 5.80 2.76
N LYS A 354 3.39 5.98 2.42
CA LYS A 354 2.59 7.15 2.84
C LYS A 354 2.55 7.30 4.37
N TYR A 355 2.19 6.25 5.12
CA TYR A 355 2.13 6.41 6.58
C TYR A 355 3.51 6.50 7.23
N LYS A 356 4.52 5.81 6.69
CA LYS A 356 5.90 5.91 7.18
C LYS A 356 6.47 7.30 6.94
N ALA A 357 6.30 7.84 5.72
CA ALA A 357 6.71 9.20 5.37
C ALA A 357 6.02 10.25 6.25
N TRP A 358 4.72 10.07 6.51
CA TRP A 358 3.98 10.96 7.40
C TRP A 358 4.53 10.98 8.82
N ASN A 359 4.94 9.82 9.37
CA ASN A 359 5.61 9.75 10.68
C ASN A 359 6.93 10.55 10.73
N GLU A 360 7.56 10.72 9.58
CA GLU A 360 8.81 11.48 9.39
C GLU A 360 8.56 12.90 8.83
N ARG A 361 7.33 13.40 8.91
CA ARG A 361 6.89 14.73 8.43
C ARG A 361 7.05 14.94 6.91
N ILE A 362 7.21 13.86 6.13
CA ILE A 362 7.34 13.90 4.68
C ILE A 362 5.94 13.80 4.05
N ILE A 363 5.58 14.75 3.21
CA ILE A 363 4.31 14.74 2.48
C ILE A 363 4.40 13.76 1.30
N THR A 364 3.38 12.92 1.13
CA THR A 364 3.31 11.98 0.01
C THR A 364 2.24 12.41 -0.99
N THR A 365 2.61 12.48 -2.27
CA THR A 365 1.71 12.83 -3.37
C THR A 365 1.82 11.86 -4.54
N ARG A 366 0.95 12.02 -5.55
CA ARG A 366 0.96 11.24 -6.79
C ARG A 366 0.77 12.13 -8.01
N VAL A 367 1.45 11.76 -9.11
CA VAL A 367 1.33 12.42 -10.41
C VAL A 367 0.70 11.47 -11.43
N ASN A 368 0.26 12.03 -12.56
CA ASN A 368 -0.30 11.26 -13.67
C ASN A 368 0.82 10.41 -14.34
N PRO A 369 0.66 9.10 -14.56
CA PRO A 369 1.68 8.22 -15.12
C PRO A 369 1.83 8.31 -16.64
N ARG A 370 1.00 9.11 -17.35
CA ARG A 370 1.02 9.16 -18.81
C ARG A 370 2.38 9.64 -19.33
N ASN A 371 3.08 8.85 -20.13
CA ASN A 371 4.37 9.16 -20.79
C ASN A 371 5.58 9.42 -19.87
N THR A 372 5.54 9.12 -18.57
CA THR A 372 6.69 9.27 -17.68
C THR A 372 7.90 8.45 -18.13
N SER A 373 7.69 7.26 -18.68
CA SER A 373 8.73 6.38 -19.19
C SER A 373 9.09 6.60 -20.68
N ARG A 374 8.35 7.48 -21.38
CA ARG A 374 8.54 7.70 -22.83
C ARG A 374 9.21 9.02 -23.18
N VAL A 375 9.41 9.87 -22.20
CA VAL A 375 9.90 11.24 -22.40
C VAL A 375 11.23 11.39 -21.65
N CYS A 376 12.18 12.04 -22.32
CA CYS A 376 13.49 12.33 -21.76
C CYS A 376 13.38 13.30 -20.56
N ALA A 377 14.04 12.98 -19.47
CA ALA A 377 14.09 13.86 -18.30
C ALA A 377 14.94 15.11 -18.54
N ARG A 378 15.86 15.10 -19.52
CA ARG A 378 16.74 16.22 -19.81
C ARG A 378 16.10 17.27 -20.73
N CYS A 379 15.52 16.85 -21.88
CA CYS A 379 15.04 17.78 -22.90
C CYS A 379 13.54 17.66 -23.22
N GLY A 380 12.81 16.69 -22.64
CA GLY A 380 11.40 16.53 -22.91
C GLY A 380 11.03 15.80 -24.21
N ALA A 381 11.98 15.46 -25.09
CA ALA A 381 11.74 14.71 -26.31
C ALA A 381 11.41 13.23 -26.04
N GLN A 382 10.86 12.53 -27.02
CA GLN A 382 10.63 11.09 -26.90
C GLN A 382 11.95 10.32 -26.86
N VAL A 383 11.99 9.27 -26.00
CA VAL A 383 13.17 8.41 -25.87
C VAL A 383 12.96 7.08 -26.60
N MET A 384 14.05 6.56 -27.15
CA MET A 384 14.17 5.16 -27.55
C MET A 384 14.41 4.31 -26.31
N ARG A 385 13.85 3.09 -26.25
CA ARG A 385 14.04 2.15 -25.13
C ARG A 385 14.47 0.80 -25.69
N TYR A 386 15.59 0.25 -25.21
CA TYR A 386 16.24 -0.93 -25.76
C TYR A 386 16.87 -1.81 -24.68
N ALA A 387 17.12 -3.09 -24.99
CA ALA A 387 17.82 -4.01 -24.10
C ALA A 387 19.34 -3.89 -24.28
N GLN A 388 20.07 -4.35 -23.29
CA GLN A 388 21.53 -4.37 -23.36
C GLN A 388 21.98 -5.29 -24.51
N GLY A 389 22.91 -4.85 -25.32
CA GLY A 389 23.38 -5.55 -26.52
C GLY A 389 22.53 -5.36 -27.78
N GLU A 390 21.39 -4.66 -27.68
CA GLU A 390 20.57 -4.29 -28.84
C GLU A 390 20.93 -2.89 -29.36
N VAL A 391 20.66 -2.67 -30.62
CA VAL A 391 20.74 -1.31 -31.23
C VAL A 391 19.57 -0.49 -30.64
N ALA A 392 19.84 0.78 -30.37
CA ALA A 392 18.82 1.68 -29.83
C ALA A 392 17.89 2.17 -30.95
N GLU A 393 16.92 1.35 -31.32
CA GLU A 393 15.89 1.66 -32.32
C GLU A 393 14.49 1.57 -31.71
N GLY A 394 13.64 2.57 -31.88
CA GLY A 394 12.27 2.59 -31.43
C GLY A 394 12.11 2.50 -29.91
N TYR A 395 11.00 1.92 -29.48
CA TYR A 395 10.64 1.81 -28.06
C TYR A 395 10.24 0.38 -27.68
N THR A 396 11.14 -0.36 -27.06
CA THR A 396 10.87 -1.72 -26.53
C THR A 396 10.34 -1.63 -25.09
N PRO A 397 9.04 -1.91 -24.84
CA PRO A 397 8.46 -1.82 -23.51
C PRO A 397 9.13 -2.76 -22.51
N GLY A 398 9.60 -2.22 -21.39
CA GLY A 398 10.22 -3.01 -20.31
C GLY A 398 11.72 -3.22 -20.45
N ALA A 399 12.35 -2.78 -21.55
CA ALA A 399 13.80 -2.79 -21.69
C ALA A 399 14.47 -1.83 -20.70
N PRO A 400 15.69 -2.11 -20.20
CA PRO A 400 16.30 -1.35 -19.11
C PRO A 400 16.94 -0.04 -19.52
N LEU A 401 17.32 0.13 -20.79
CA LEU A 401 18.10 1.28 -21.26
C LEU A 401 17.25 2.26 -22.06
N VAL A 402 17.63 3.54 -22.00
CA VAL A 402 17.07 4.63 -22.83
C VAL A 402 18.16 5.40 -23.53
N LEU A 403 17.84 5.85 -24.73
CA LEU A 403 18.58 6.83 -25.51
C LEU A 403 17.61 7.94 -25.95
N CYS A 404 17.98 9.18 -25.76
CA CYS A 404 17.26 10.31 -26.31
C CYS A 404 17.92 10.76 -27.61
N PRO A 405 17.26 10.64 -28.77
CA PRO A 405 17.88 11.04 -30.05
C PRO A 405 18.08 12.57 -30.16
N ALA A 406 17.28 13.36 -29.44
CA ALA A 406 17.33 14.83 -29.51
C ALA A 406 18.50 15.45 -28.72
N CYS A 407 18.86 14.87 -27.54
CA CYS A 407 19.92 15.45 -26.70
C CYS A 407 21.03 14.46 -26.34
N GLY A 408 21.07 13.27 -26.93
CA GLY A 408 22.09 12.25 -26.68
C GLY A 408 22.08 11.60 -25.30
N MET A 409 21.12 11.94 -24.42
CA MET A 409 21.04 11.38 -23.07
C MET A 409 20.91 9.86 -23.13
N ARG A 410 21.81 9.15 -22.45
CA ARG A 410 21.79 7.69 -22.27
C ARG A 410 21.67 7.35 -20.80
N GLY A 411 21.04 6.21 -20.47
CA GLY A 411 20.94 5.78 -19.08
C GLY A 411 19.90 4.72 -18.83
N HIS A 412 19.60 4.51 -17.55
CA HIS A 412 18.60 3.53 -17.11
C HIS A 412 17.18 4.09 -17.28
N ALA A 413 16.29 3.32 -17.89
CA ALA A 413 14.92 3.73 -18.21
C ALA A 413 14.10 4.13 -16.97
N ASP A 414 14.23 3.37 -15.89
CA ASP A 414 13.48 3.60 -14.66
C ASP A 414 14.04 4.80 -13.87
N ARG A 415 15.36 5.10 -13.99
CA ARG A 415 15.92 6.35 -13.48
C ARG A 415 15.37 7.56 -14.24
N ASN A 416 15.32 7.49 -15.58
CA ASN A 416 14.69 8.54 -16.39
C ASN A 416 13.21 8.74 -16.01
N ALA A 417 12.45 7.65 -15.81
CA ALA A 417 11.06 7.71 -15.36
C ALA A 417 10.92 8.37 -13.99
N SER A 418 11.76 7.99 -13.02
CA SER A 418 11.77 8.60 -11.68
C SER A 418 12.03 10.11 -11.75
N LEU A 419 12.99 10.56 -12.53
CA LEU A 419 13.25 12.00 -12.76
C LEU A 419 12.03 12.70 -13.36
N ARG A 420 11.37 12.11 -14.35
CA ARG A 420 10.15 12.68 -14.95
C ARG A 420 8.98 12.76 -13.98
N ILE A 421 8.88 11.84 -13.03
CA ILE A 421 7.88 11.88 -11.96
C ILE A 421 8.08 13.12 -11.07
N GLY A 422 9.31 13.42 -10.66
CA GLY A 422 9.65 14.63 -9.89
C GLY A 422 9.36 15.91 -10.67
N GLN A 423 9.84 16.01 -11.90
CA GLN A 423 9.60 17.16 -12.78
C GLN A 423 8.11 17.43 -13.01
N ARG A 424 7.27 16.38 -13.11
CA ARG A 424 5.81 16.55 -13.19
C ARG A 424 5.17 17.12 -11.94
N LEU A 425 5.73 16.86 -10.79
CA LEU A 425 5.26 17.49 -9.58
C LEU A 425 5.60 18.99 -9.62
N ILE A 426 6.83 19.33 -9.94
CA ILE A 426 7.29 20.72 -10.06
C ILE A 426 6.44 21.49 -11.09
N ALA A 427 6.24 20.93 -12.27
CA ALA A 427 5.44 21.55 -13.33
C ALA A 427 3.95 21.75 -12.99
N ARG A 428 3.43 21.12 -11.92
CA ARG A 428 2.07 21.34 -11.41
C ARG A 428 1.93 22.66 -10.65
N TYR A 429 3.02 23.15 -10.11
CA TYR A 429 3.10 24.35 -9.30
C TYR A 429 4.16 25.27 -9.89
N PRO A 430 3.90 25.96 -11.03
CA PRO A 430 4.86 26.86 -11.64
C PRO A 430 5.13 28.01 -10.65
N SER A 431 6.42 28.28 -10.44
CA SER A 431 6.82 29.47 -9.70
C SER A 431 6.35 30.71 -10.47
N GLN A 432 6.03 31.78 -9.75
CA GLN A 432 5.68 33.06 -10.38
C GLN A 432 6.89 33.75 -11.03
N GLU A 433 8.10 33.23 -10.81
CA GLU A 433 9.31 33.71 -11.47
C GLU A 433 9.57 33.02 -12.79
N LYS A 434 9.98 33.81 -13.79
CA LYS A 434 10.22 33.37 -15.18
C LYS A 434 11.14 32.16 -15.27
N PRO A 435 10.89 31.22 -16.19
CA PRO A 435 11.77 30.07 -16.37
C PRO A 435 13.17 30.55 -16.76
N HIS A 436 14.19 30.14 -16.00
CA HIS A 436 15.58 30.23 -16.45
C HIS A 436 15.70 29.53 -17.82
N ALA A 437 16.32 30.24 -18.75
CA ALA A 437 16.60 29.73 -20.08
C ALA A 437 17.29 28.34 -19.96
N PRO A 438 17.06 27.42 -20.93
CA PRO A 438 17.75 26.15 -20.94
C PRO A 438 19.26 26.39 -20.96
N LEU A 439 19.98 25.71 -20.07
CA LEU A 439 21.46 25.73 -20.05
C LEU A 439 21.97 25.43 -21.45
N PRO A 440 22.88 26.26 -21.98
CA PRO A 440 23.50 26.02 -23.28
C PRO A 440 24.14 24.63 -23.33
N PRO A 441 24.22 23.99 -24.49
CA PRO A 441 24.91 22.72 -24.65
C PRO A 441 26.34 22.88 -24.12
N ARG A 442 26.78 22.01 -23.24
CA ARG A 442 28.18 21.93 -22.85
C ARG A 442 28.98 21.68 -24.11
N GLU A 443 29.81 22.63 -24.50
CA GLU A 443 30.79 22.49 -25.56
C GLU A 443 31.56 21.19 -25.32
N THR A 444 31.55 20.34 -26.32
CA THR A 444 32.35 19.12 -26.30
C THR A 444 33.82 19.57 -26.41
N GLU A 445 34.66 19.07 -25.52
CA GLU A 445 36.14 19.17 -25.60
C GLU A 445 36.63 18.57 -26.91
N ARG A 446 36.63 19.37 -27.96
CA ARG A 446 37.16 19.05 -29.29
C ARG A 446 37.78 20.25 -30.02
N GLU A 447 38.21 21.28 -29.30
CA GLU A 447 39.03 22.35 -29.89
C GLU A 447 40.10 22.81 -28.91
N LEU A 448 41.06 21.92 -28.60
CA LEU A 448 42.34 22.29 -28.00
C LEU A 448 43.42 21.28 -28.47
N LYS A 449 43.63 21.28 -29.77
CA LYS A 449 44.85 20.76 -30.40
C LYS A 449 45.18 21.70 -31.56
N ASP A 450 45.71 22.83 -31.26
CA ASP A 450 46.63 23.58 -32.07
C ASP A 450 47.04 24.85 -31.30
N SER A 451 48.03 24.72 -30.46
CA SER A 451 49.04 25.73 -30.19
C SER A 451 50.16 25.01 -29.44
N GLY A 452 51.22 24.73 -30.19
CA GLY A 452 52.44 24.21 -29.61
C GLY A 452 53.12 25.22 -28.72
N VAL A 453 53.87 24.76 -27.77
CA VAL A 453 55.26 25.11 -27.44
C VAL A 453 55.64 24.51 -26.09
N VAL A 454 56.58 23.55 -26.14
CA VAL A 454 57.81 23.31 -25.32
C VAL A 454 57.73 23.38 -23.79
N GLY A 455 58.19 22.28 -23.17
CA GLY A 455 58.87 22.37 -21.86
C GLY A 455 58.71 21.15 -20.95
N SER A 456 59.58 20.19 -21.14
CA SER A 456 60.36 19.33 -20.22
C SER A 456 59.79 18.79 -18.90
N GLN A 457 59.96 17.46 -18.78
CA GLN A 457 60.45 16.66 -17.64
C GLN A 457 59.56 16.56 -16.37
N ASP A 458 59.01 15.42 -16.04
CA ASP A 458 59.66 14.32 -15.33
C ASP A 458 58.67 13.14 -15.16
N ALA A 459 59.21 11.97 -15.52
CA ALA A 459 58.53 10.68 -15.38
C ALA A 459 58.61 10.18 -13.93
N LYS A 460 57.55 9.65 -13.38
CA LYS A 460 57.57 8.55 -12.45
C LYS A 460 56.41 7.58 -12.70
N SER A 461 56.83 6.43 -13.20
CA SER A 461 56.08 5.20 -13.38
C SER A 461 55.46 4.70 -12.07
N PHE A 462 54.24 4.26 -12.12
CA PHE A 462 53.67 3.27 -11.19
C PHE A 462 53.08 2.12 -12.00
N GLU A 463 53.69 0.95 -11.81
CA GLU A 463 53.30 -0.31 -12.40
C GLU A 463 51.93 -0.80 -11.89
N GLN A 464 51.13 -1.33 -12.78
CA GLN A 464 49.99 -2.17 -12.47
C GLN A 464 50.42 -3.65 -12.52
N PRO A 465 49.97 -4.50 -11.57
CA PRO A 465 50.18 -5.95 -11.70
C PRO A 465 49.11 -6.57 -12.60
N SER A 466 49.58 -7.27 -13.61
CA SER A 466 48.80 -8.10 -14.51
C SER A 466 48.35 -9.38 -13.83
N ILE A 467 47.09 -9.77 -13.95
CA ILE A 467 46.57 -11.09 -13.62
C ILE A 467 46.21 -11.81 -14.92
N ALA A 468 46.89 -12.91 -15.20
CA ALA A 468 46.69 -13.77 -16.34
C ALA A 468 45.38 -14.59 -16.23
N PRO A 469 44.77 -15.00 -17.36
CA PRO A 469 43.55 -15.82 -17.34
C PRO A 469 43.88 -17.31 -17.29
N ALA A 470 43.14 -18.02 -16.45
CA ALA A 470 43.21 -19.48 -16.33
C ALA A 470 42.55 -20.18 -17.53
N SER A 471 43.24 -21.14 -18.10
CA SER A 471 42.86 -22.01 -19.20
C SER A 471 41.73 -22.98 -18.79
N ARG A 472 40.71 -23.10 -19.66
CA ARG A 472 39.73 -24.19 -19.60
C ARG A 472 40.12 -25.29 -20.57
N HIS A 473 40.26 -26.48 -20.01
CA HIS A 473 40.34 -27.74 -20.78
C HIS A 473 38.95 -28.07 -21.35
N GLY A 474 38.93 -28.40 -22.63
CA GLY A 474 37.80 -28.96 -23.33
C GLY A 474 37.65 -30.47 -23.03
N ASN A 475 36.41 -30.92 -23.16
CA ASN A 475 36.18 -32.32 -23.50
C ASN A 475 34.97 -32.40 -24.46
N SER A 476 35.27 -32.98 -25.60
CA SER A 476 34.40 -33.37 -26.69
C SER A 476 33.76 -34.73 -26.40
N ASN A 477 32.55 -34.95 -26.79
CA ASN A 477 32.06 -36.03 -27.63
C ASN A 477 30.56 -36.27 -27.48
N GLY A 478 29.93 -36.51 -28.61
CA GLY A 478 28.77 -37.38 -28.69
C GLY A 478 27.66 -36.94 -29.66
N HIS A 479 27.77 -37.42 -30.89
CA HIS A 479 26.72 -37.45 -31.92
C HIS A 479 25.42 -38.12 -31.42
N GLY A 480 24.26 -37.57 -31.87
CA GLY A 480 22.96 -38.23 -31.75
C GLY A 480 21.91 -37.61 -32.63
N THR A 481 21.59 -38.29 -33.68
CA THR A 481 20.72 -38.01 -34.81
C THR A 481 19.27 -37.65 -34.51
N ALA A 482 18.69 -36.88 -35.41
CA ALA A 482 17.31 -36.39 -35.49
C ALA A 482 16.24 -37.51 -35.60
N HIS A 483 15.13 -37.29 -34.90
CA HIS A 483 13.85 -37.84 -35.32
C HIS A 483 12.75 -36.79 -35.22
N LYS A 484 12.21 -36.38 -36.39
CA LYS A 484 10.99 -35.59 -36.52
C LYS A 484 9.77 -36.44 -36.18
N GLY A 485 9.12 -36.19 -35.06
CA GLY A 485 7.82 -36.70 -34.70
C GLY A 485 6.76 -35.61 -34.70
N LYS A 486 5.87 -35.64 -35.69
CA LYS A 486 4.62 -34.86 -35.74
C LYS A 486 3.78 -35.17 -34.48
N ARG A 487 3.56 -34.21 -33.57
CA ARG A 487 2.57 -34.31 -32.50
C ARG A 487 1.30 -33.55 -32.86
N ARG A 488 0.20 -34.31 -32.89
CA ARG A 488 -1.21 -33.88 -32.99
C ARG A 488 -1.49 -32.76 -31.97
N ARG A 489 -2.19 -31.71 -32.38
CA ARG A 489 -2.79 -30.71 -31.52
C ARG A 489 -3.94 -31.38 -30.74
N MET A 490 -3.75 -31.65 -29.48
CA MET A 490 -4.85 -31.83 -28.53
C MET A 490 -5.25 -30.46 -27.97
N GLY A 491 -6.53 -30.16 -28.00
CA GLY A 491 -7.15 -28.96 -27.48
C GLY A 491 -6.89 -28.82 -25.98
N THR A 492 -6.40 -27.64 -25.59
CA THR A 492 -6.23 -27.28 -24.18
C THR A 492 -7.57 -26.82 -23.60
N PRO A 493 -8.00 -27.32 -22.43
CA PRO A 493 -9.19 -26.81 -21.76
C PRO A 493 -8.96 -25.36 -21.31
N SER A 494 -9.94 -24.50 -21.58
CA SER A 494 -9.96 -23.12 -21.13
C SER A 494 -10.02 -23.10 -19.60
N LEU A 495 -9.00 -22.56 -18.95
CA LEU A 495 -9.02 -22.23 -17.53
C LEU A 495 -9.86 -20.95 -17.33
N SER A 496 -11.13 -21.15 -16.96
CA SER A 496 -11.99 -20.10 -16.43
C SER A 496 -11.41 -19.59 -15.11
N ILE A 497 -11.28 -18.27 -15.01
CA ILE A 497 -11.05 -17.56 -13.75
C ILE A 497 -12.29 -17.80 -12.87
N PRO A 498 -12.16 -18.21 -11.58
CA PRO A 498 -13.32 -18.40 -10.73
C PRO A 498 -14.11 -17.10 -10.62
N PRO A 499 -15.46 -17.16 -10.69
CA PRO A 499 -16.30 -16.00 -10.47
C PRO A 499 -16.12 -15.52 -9.03
N GLN A 500 -16.11 -14.20 -8.85
CA GLN A 500 -16.25 -13.57 -7.53
C GLN A 500 -17.46 -14.23 -6.84
N LEU A 501 -17.26 -14.66 -5.59
CA LEU A 501 -18.27 -15.26 -4.73
C LEU A 501 -19.68 -14.70 -4.96
N ARG A 502 -20.50 -15.47 -5.63
CA ARG A 502 -21.95 -15.33 -5.54
C ARG A 502 -22.37 -16.05 -4.25
N LEU A 503 -22.77 -15.28 -3.26
CA LEU A 503 -23.54 -15.83 -2.15
C LEU A 503 -24.91 -16.25 -2.68
N PRO A 504 -25.44 -17.44 -2.29
CA PRO A 504 -26.79 -17.81 -2.65
C PRO A 504 -27.78 -16.83 -2.02
N LEU A 505 -28.77 -16.47 -2.80
CA LEU A 505 -30.00 -15.83 -2.34
C LEU A 505 -30.92 -16.96 -1.85
N GLU A 506 -31.10 -17.04 -0.54
CA GLU A 506 -32.32 -17.45 0.13
C GLU A 506 -32.41 -16.67 1.45
#